data_8f2983f6f7785692be737cfe1b937a3c
#
_entry.id   8f2983f6f7785692be737cfe1b937a3c
#
_cell.length_a   1.000
_cell.length_b   1.000
_cell.length_c   1.000
_cell.angle_alpha   90.00
_cell.angle_beta   90.00
_cell.angle_gamma   90.00
#
_symmetry.space_group_name_H-M   'P 1'
#
loop_
_entity.id
_entity.type
_entity.pdbx_description
1 polymer ?
#
loop_
_entity_poly.entity_id
_entity_poly.type
_entity_poly.pdbx_seq_one_letter_code
_entity_poly.pdbx_strand_id
1 'polypeptide(L)'
;MKISLSIKPDKETNKIVKFLKRVQKTTKIDRVVVGISGGIDSTTVFYLLERAYKPENIYPAILNFYPKDNTLIKKILTGAHIPKENILDLSIKPMVAEIEKRLSANSIRKGNIMARVRMIVLFDLAKKVNGLVCGTENRSERLLGYFTRFGDAASDIEPITYLYKTQLYQLASFLGVPKVIIKAAPTAGLWNNQTDEKEFGFSYRDADQVLHFYADRKIKPEKIKKMGLKNAKKIIDFVEKNLFKQKVPYRFSG
;
A
#
# COMPACT_ATOMS: atom_id res chain seq x y z
N MET A 1 -19.84 -14.67 -15.13
CA MET A 1 -20.10 -13.25 -15.42
C MET A 1 -18.82 -12.47 -15.11
N LYS A 2 -18.21 -11.78 -16.08
CA LYS A 2 -17.04 -10.91 -15.85
C LYS A 2 -17.50 -9.48 -15.98
N ILE A 3 -17.10 -8.62 -15.04
CA ILE A 3 -17.33 -7.18 -15.11
C ILE A 3 -16.07 -6.46 -15.54
N SER A 4 -16.22 -5.33 -16.21
CA SER A 4 -15.10 -4.44 -16.50
C SER A 4 -14.85 -3.56 -15.29
N LEU A 5 -13.64 -3.61 -14.73
CA LEU A 5 -13.14 -2.71 -13.69
C LEU A 5 -12.24 -1.61 -14.31
N SER A 6 -12.50 -1.24 -15.58
CA SER A 6 -11.75 -0.17 -16.23
C SER A 6 -12.04 1.18 -15.55
N ILE A 7 -11.01 2.02 -15.51
CA ILE A 7 -11.08 3.40 -15.01
C ILE A 7 -10.74 4.38 -16.13
N LYS A 8 -10.98 5.66 -15.89
CA LYS A 8 -10.42 6.78 -16.66
C LYS A 8 -9.23 7.35 -15.88
N PRO A 9 -7.98 6.91 -16.18
CA PRO A 9 -6.84 7.20 -15.33
C PRO A 9 -6.55 8.69 -15.16
N ASP A 10 -6.80 9.49 -16.20
CA ASP A 10 -6.71 10.95 -16.17
C ASP A 10 -7.64 11.57 -15.11
N LYS A 11 -8.90 11.13 -15.09
CA LYS A 11 -9.90 11.58 -14.11
C LYS A 11 -9.55 11.14 -12.69
N GLU A 12 -9.08 9.88 -12.54
CA GLU A 12 -8.68 9.36 -11.22
C GLU A 12 -7.44 10.09 -10.70
N THR A 13 -6.44 10.35 -11.55
CA THR A 13 -5.28 11.18 -11.20
C THR A 13 -5.73 12.54 -10.67
N ASN A 14 -6.61 13.23 -11.42
CA ASN A 14 -7.10 14.55 -11.02
C ASN A 14 -7.86 14.54 -9.69
N LYS A 15 -8.68 13.50 -9.44
CA LYS A 15 -9.40 13.34 -8.16
C LYS A 15 -8.43 13.17 -6.99
N ILE A 16 -7.43 12.31 -7.16
CA ILE A 16 -6.44 12.04 -6.11
C ILE A 16 -5.59 13.29 -5.83
N VAL A 17 -5.10 13.96 -6.88
CA VAL A 17 -4.33 15.20 -6.71
C VAL A 17 -5.15 16.28 -6.01
N LYS A 18 -6.44 16.45 -6.38
CA LYS A 18 -7.36 17.36 -5.67
C LYS A 18 -7.55 16.97 -4.20
N PHE A 19 -7.67 15.67 -3.92
CA PHE A 19 -7.77 15.16 -2.54
C PHE A 19 -6.51 15.51 -1.74
N LEU A 20 -5.32 15.22 -2.27
CA LEU A 20 -4.04 15.52 -1.63
C LEU A 20 -3.88 17.02 -1.33
N LYS A 21 -4.19 17.90 -2.30
CA LYS A 21 -4.18 19.36 -2.10
C LYS A 21 -5.21 19.83 -1.07
N ARG A 22 -6.37 19.18 -0.99
CA ARG A 22 -7.36 19.46 0.05
C ARG A 22 -6.84 19.10 1.43
N VAL A 23 -6.15 17.95 1.59
CA VAL A 23 -5.54 17.56 2.86
C VAL A 23 -4.53 18.63 3.31
N GLN A 24 -3.63 19.09 2.44
CA GLN A 24 -2.69 20.18 2.74
C GLN A 24 -3.42 21.43 3.25
N LYS A 25 -4.46 21.86 2.53
CA LYS A 25 -5.24 23.04 2.91
C LYS A 25 -5.94 22.88 4.27
N THR A 26 -6.51 21.71 4.53
CA THR A 26 -7.28 21.43 5.76
C THR A 26 -6.38 21.30 6.99
N THR A 27 -5.26 20.60 6.85
CA THR A 27 -4.32 20.36 7.94
C THR A 27 -3.32 21.48 8.15
N LYS A 28 -3.13 22.34 7.13
CA LYS A 28 -2.06 23.34 7.04
C LYS A 28 -0.65 22.73 7.11
N ILE A 29 -0.53 21.43 6.77
CA ILE A 29 0.73 20.68 6.69
C ILE A 29 1.00 20.42 5.21
N ASP A 30 2.10 20.94 4.71
CA ASP A 30 2.49 20.86 3.30
C ASP A 30 3.61 19.84 3.01
N ARG A 31 4.09 19.15 4.04
CA ARG A 31 5.12 18.10 3.92
C ARG A 31 4.51 16.71 4.04
N VAL A 32 5.05 15.79 3.25
CA VAL A 32 4.56 14.41 3.20
C VAL A 32 5.73 13.42 3.24
N VAL A 33 5.59 12.41 4.08
CA VAL A 33 6.51 11.27 4.18
C VAL A 33 5.87 10.06 3.49
N VAL A 34 6.62 9.34 2.68
CA VAL A 34 6.12 8.14 1.98
C VAL A 34 7.17 7.05 1.96
N GLY A 35 6.79 5.84 2.33
CA GLY A 35 7.63 4.65 2.19
C GLY A 35 7.71 4.19 0.73
N ILE A 36 8.91 4.07 0.17
CA ILE A 36 9.13 3.61 -1.20
C ILE A 36 9.76 2.23 -1.18
N SER A 37 8.95 1.20 -1.39
CA SER A 37 9.41 -0.19 -1.43
C SER A 37 9.96 -0.63 -2.80
N GLY A 38 9.69 0.16 -3.84
CA GLY A 38 9.93 -0.21 -5.24
C GLY A 38 8.87 -1.13 -5.82
N GLY A 39 7.77 -1.37 -5.10
CA GLY A 39 6.57 -2.00 -5.61
C GLY A 39 5.66 -1.02 -6.35
N ILE A 40 4.69 -1.54 -7.11
CA ILE A 40 3.79 -0.73 -7.94
C ILE A 40 2.97 0.27 -7.11
N ASP A 41 2.49 -0.13 -5.92
CA ASP A 41 1.65 0.71 -5.05
C ASP A 41 2.40 1.94 -4.58
N SER A 42 3.52 1.76 -3.91
CA SER A 42 4.33 2.86 -3.37
C SER A 42 4.89 3.77 -4.46
N THR A 43 5.27 3.21 -5.61
CA THR A 43 5.75 4.00 -6.74
C THR A 43 4.61 4.80 -7.37
N THR A 44 3.42 4.22 -7.52
CA THR A 44 2.23 4.94 -8.04
C THR A 44 1.84 6.09 -7.12
N VAL A 45 1.84 5.86 -5.80
CA VAL A 45 1.58 6.92 -4.82
C VAL A 45 2.62 8.03 -4.93
N PHE A 46 3.90 7.70 -5.06
CA PHE A 46 4.95 8.71 -5.26
C PHE A 46 4.69 9.60 -6.50
N TYR A 47 4.34 9.02 -7.64
CA TYR A 47 3.99 9.77 -8.86
C TYR A 47 2.74 10.67 -8.71
N LEU A 48 1.84 10.31 -7.81
CA LEU A 48 0.69 11.15 -7.45
C LEU A 48 1.08 12.29 -6.50
N LEU A 49 1.98 12.02 -5.55
CA LEU A 49 2.51 13.03 -4.64
C LEU A 49 3.32 14.10 -5.40
N GLU A 50 4.15 13.72 -6.36
CA GLU A 50 4.90 14.61 -7.25
C GLU A 50 4.00 15.61 -8.00
N ARG A 51 2.75 15.23 -8.30
CA ARG A 51 1.76 16.11 -8.93
C ARG A 51 1.02 17.02 -7.96
N ALA A 52 1.08 16.73 -6.68
CA ALA A 52 0.32 17.45 -5.65
C ALA A 52 1.20 18.31 -4.75
N TYR A 53 2.43 17.93 -4.55
CA TYR A 53 3.40 18.57 -3.65
C TYR A 53 4.59 19.10 -4.43
N LYS A 54 5.26 20.11 -3.89
CA LYS A 54 6.56 20.54 -4.39
C LYS A 54 7.63 19.52 -4.01
N PRO A 55 8.69 19.31 -4.82
CA PRO A 55 9.73 18.32 -4.53
C PRO A 55 10.36 18.47 -3.14
N GLU A 56 10.61 19.70 -2.69
CA GLU A 56 11.17 20.02 -1.37
C GLU A 56 10.27 19.63 -0.19
N ASN A 57 9.00 19.34 -0.45
CA ASN A 57 8.01 18.95 0.55
C ASN A 57 7.73 17.44 0.57
N ILE A 58 8.41 16.66 -0.26
CA ILE A 58 8.27 15.19 -0.31
C ILE A 58 9.49 14.55 0.36
N TYR A 59 9.24 13.66 1.32
CA TYR A 59 10.24 12.94 2.10
C TYR A 59 10.10 11.44 1.88
N PRO A 60 10.71 10.89 0.81
CA PRO A 60 10.66 9.46 0.55
C PRO A 60 11.61 8.69 1.47
N ALA A 61 11.14 7.57 2.01
CA ALA A 61 11.91 6.67 2.85
C ALA A 61 12.04 5.28 2.20
N ILE A 62 13.27 4.85 1.98
CA ILE A 62 13.63 3.51 1.48
C ILE A 62 14.05 2.68 2.69
N LEU A 63 13.18 1.78 3.16
CA LEU A 63 13.33 1.05 4.41
C LEU A 63 13.47 -0.46 4.15
N ASN A 64 14.66 -0.88 3.74
CA ASN A 64 14.95 -2.27 3.40
C ASN A 64 15.28 -3.11 4.64
N PHE A 65 14.74 -4.34 4.70
CA PHE A 65 15.22 -5.38 5.61
C PHE A 65 16.26 -6.28 4.95
N TYR A 66 15.96 -6.77 3.74
CA TYR A 66 16.90 -7.51 2.92
C TYR A 66 17.68 -6.56 2.01
N PRO A 67 18.94 -6.86 1.69
CA PRO A 67 19.67 -6.12 0.67
C PRO A 67 18.87 -6.07 -0.63
N LYS A 68 18.73 -4.89 -1.20
CA LYS A 68 17.98 -4.66 -2.44
C LYS A 68 18.68 -3.61 -3.28
N ASP A 69 18.71 -3.81 -4.59
CA ASP A 69 19.14 -2.75 -5.51
C ASP A 69 18.08 -1.67 -5.60
N ASN A 70 18.42 -0.49 -5.08
CA ASN A 70 17.55 0.69 -5.08
C ASN A 70 17.88 1.66 -6.24
N THR A 71 18.75 1.28 -7.18
CA THR A 71 19.23 2.17 -8.25
C THR A 71 18.09 2.77 -9.06
N LEU A 72 17.10 1.93 -9.43
CA LEU A 72 15.94 2.41 -10.18
C LEU A 72 15.10 3.43 -9.36
N ILE A 73 14.88 3.15 -8.08
CA ILE A 73 14.14 4.07 -7.20
C ILE A 73 14.90 5.39 -7.04
N LYS A 74 16.20 5.32 -6.79
CA LYS A 74 17.04 6.54 -6.71
C LYS A 74 16.99 7.35 -8.00
N LYS A 75 17.00 6.71 -9.18
CA LYS A 75 16.81 7.40 -10.48
C LYS A 75 15.44 8.08 -10.58
N ILE A 76 14.38 7.45 -10.13
CA ILE A 76 13.03 8.04 -10.11
C ILE A 76 13.02 9.28 -9.21
N LEU A 77 13.55 9.17 -7.98
CA LEU A 77 13.57 10.27 -7.03
C LEU A 77 14.43 11.47 -7.54
N THR A 78 15.56 11.18 -8.15
CA THR A 78 16.42 12.20 -8.78
C THR A 78 15.71 12.87 -9.97
N GLY A 79 15.03 12.08 -10.81
CA GLY A 79 14.25 12.61 -11.95
C GLY A 79 13.08 13.49 -11.53
N ALA A 80 12.54 13.27 -10.34
CA ALA A 80 11.49 14.08 -9.70
C ALA A 80 12.08 15.29 -8.93
N HIS A 81 13.39 15.53 -9.02
CA HIS A 81 14.10 16.64 -8.36
C HIS A 81 13.96 16.66 -6.82
N ILE A 82 13.76 15.47 -6.21
CA ILE A 82 13.71 15.38 -4.74
C ILE A 82 15.08 15.74 -4.15
N PRO A 83 15.15 16.70 -3.21
CA PRO A 83 16.40 17.03 -2.51
C PRO A 83 17.01 15.78 -1.85
N LYS A 84 18.33 15.60 -1.98
CA LYS A 84 19.02 14.42 -1.42
C LYS A 84 18.83 14.31 0.09
N GLU A 85 18.83 15.42 0.80
CA GLU A 85 18.60 15.52 2.24
C GLU A 85 17.20 15.09 2.68
N ASN A 86 16.22 15.08 1.77
CA ASN A 86 14.87 14.60 2.04
C ASN A 86 14.76 13.07 1.89
N ILE A 87 15.75 12.42 1.27
CA ILE A 87 15.69 10.98 1.01
C ILE A 87 16.30 10.23 2.20
N LEU A 88 15.46 9.46 2.91
CA LEU A 88 15.92 8.52 3.92
C LEU A 88 16.16 7.15 3.28
N ASP A 89 17.40 6.69 3.22
CA ASP A 89 17.76 5.31 2.82
C ASP A 89 18.35 4.59 4.02
N LEU A 90 17.55 3.73 4.67
CA LEU A 90 17.89 3.12 5.95
C LEU A 90 17.59 1.62 5.94
N SER A 91 18.54 0.81 6.40
CA SER A 91 18.27 -0.60 6.70
C SER A 91 17.57 -0.74 8.05
N ILE A 92 16.37 -1.33 8.04
CA ILE A 92 15.64 -1.65 9.28
C ILE A 92 16.10 -2.97 9.94
N LYS A 93 17.04 -3.70 9.31
CA LYS A 93 17.51 -5.02 9.77
C LYS A 93 18.02 -5.00 11.20
N PRO A 94 18.86 -4.05 11.65
CA PRO A 94 19.35 -4.03 13.04
C PRO A 94 18.22 -3.89 14.07
N MET A 95 17.25 -3.00 13.81
CA MET A 95 16.10 -2.78 14.70
C MET A 95 15.22 -4.02 14.81
N VAL A 96 14.90 -4.64 13.67
CA VAL A 96 14.10 -5.87 13.64
C VAL A 96 14.83 -7.02 14.31
N ALA A 97 16.14 -7.17 14.08
CA ALA A 97 16.97 -8.24 14.67
C ALA A 97 16.98 -8.16 16.20
N GLU A 98 17.07 -6.95 16.78
CA GLU A 98 17.05 -6.77 18.22
C GLU A 98 15.71 -7.19 18.84
N ILE A 99 14.60 -6.85 18.20
CA ILE A 99 13.26 -7.26 18.64
C ILE A 99 13.08 -8.78 18.48
N GLU A 100 13.50 -9.33 17.33
CA GLU A 100 13.39 -10.76 17.01
C GLU A 100 14.17 -11.62 18.03
N LYS A 101 15.38 -11.20 18.38
CA LYS A 101 16.22 -11.87 19.38
C LYS A 101 15.49 -12.05 20.72
N ARG A 102 14.71 -11.06 21.13
CA ARG A 102 13.98 -11.08 22.41
C ARG A 102 12.67 -11.86 22.36
N LEU A 103 12.01 -11.93 21.17
CA LEU A 103 10.67 -12.48 21.03
C LEU A 103 10.60 -13.86 20.39
N SER A 104 11.71 -14.40 19.86
CA SER A 104 11.76 -15.68 19.13
C SER A 104 10.63 -15.82 18.10
N ALA A 105 10.51 -14.85 17.20
CA ALA A 105 9.40 -14.73 16.28
C ALA A 105 9.53 -15.71 15.09
N ASN A 106 8.42 -16.39 14.72
CA ASN A 106 8.32 -17.10 13.44
C ASN A 106 8.26 -16.12 12.25
N SER A 107 8.31 -16.63 11.02
CA SER A 107 8.35 -15.80 9.80
C SER A 107 7.20 -14.78 9.69
N ILE A 108 5.96 -15.17 10.02
CA ILE A 108 4.79 -14.28 9.99
C ILE A 108 4.91 -13.17 11.04
N ARG A 109 5.29 -13.53 12.27
CA ARG A 109 5.48 -12.56 13.36
C ARG A 109 6.64 -11.62 13.04
N LYS A 110 7.72 -12.13 12.45
CA LYS A 110 8.84 -11.33 11.95
C LYS A 110 8.42 -10.34 10.88
N GLY A 111 7.62 -10.77 9.89
CA GLY A 111 7.05 -9.88 8.88
C GLY A 111 6.22 -8.75 9.50
N ASN A 112 5.39 -9.06 10.49
CA ASN A 112 4.63 -8.07 11.24
C ASN A 112 5.52 -7.10 12.03
N ILE A 113 6.64 -7.58 12.59
CA ILE A 113 7.64 -6.72 13.24
C ILE A 113 8.26 -5.77 12.22
N MET A 114 8.67 -6.29 11.05
CA MET A 114 9.24 -5.48 9.97
C MET A 114 8.29 -4.34 9.53
N ALA A 115 7.01 -4.66 9.35
CA ALA A 115 5.99 -3.66 8.98
C ALA A 115 5.84 -2.57 10.06
N ARG A 116 5.83 -2.96 11.35
CA ARG A 116 5.73 -2.01 12.46
C ARG A 116 6.99 -1.18 12.68
N VAL A 117 8.17 -1.75 12.46
CA VAL A 117 9.43 -0.97 12.49
C VAL A 117 9.43 0.08 11.38
N ARG A 118 8.97 -0.27 10.16
CA ARG A 118 8.79 0.73 9.10
C ARG A 118 7.84 1.85 9.50
N MET A 119 6.70 1.50 10.10
CA MET A 119 5.73 2.48 10.61
C MET A 119 6.39 3.42 11.64
N ILE A 120 7.12 2.90 12.62
CA ILE A 120 7.82 3.71 13.62
C ILE A 120 8.73 4.74 12.94
N VAL A 121 9.56 4.30 11.98
CA VAL A 121 10.50 5.18 11.27
C VAL A 121 9.77 6.24 10.43
N LEU A 122 8.67 5.87 9.76
CA LEU A 122 7.89 6.82 8.95
C LEU A 122 7.23 7.90 9.80
N PHE A 123 6.63 7.53 10.94
CA PHE A 123 5.99 8.49 11.84
C PHE A 123 7.00 9.35 12.60
N ASP A 124 8.16 8.80 12.97
CA ASP A 124 9.26 9.59 13.54
C ASP A 124 9.76 10.63 12.53
N LEU A 125 10.03 10.22 11.29
CA LEU A 125 10.42 11.15 10.23
C LEU A 125 9.34 12.21 9.99
N ALA A 126 8.07 11.83 9.96
CA ALA A 126 6.96 12.76 9.78
C ALA A 126 6.92 13.79 10.92
N LYS A 127 7.12 13.37 12.16
CA LYS A 127 7.23 14.29 13.30
C LYS A 127 8.43 15.23 13.16
N LYS A 128 9.59 14.70 12.79
CA LYS A 128 10.84 15.47 12.58
C LYS A 128 10.67 16.60 11.56
N VAL A 129 9.98 16.31 10.44
CA VAL A 129 9.81 17.28 9.35
C VAL A 129 8.50 18.07 9.44
N ASN A 130 7.69 17.87 10.46
CA ASN A 130 6.33 18.41 10.56
C ASN A 130 5.49 18.07 9.32
N GLY A 131 5.45 16.79 8.97
CA GLY A 131 4.77 16.24 7.81
C GLY A 131 3.71 15.20 8.17
N LEU A 132 3.00 14.70 7.16
CA LEU A 132 2.03 13.61 7.26
C LEU A 132 2.55 12.34 6.60
N VAL A 133 2.26 11.19 7.17
CA VAL A 133 2.57 9.88 6.56
C VAL A 133 1.54 9.55 5.50
N CYS A 134 2.01 9.34 4.26
CA CYS A 134 1.17 8.86 3.16
C CYS A 134 1.31 7.35 3.03
N GLY A 135 0.20 6.65 3.24
CA GLY A 135 0.10 5.21 3.04
C GLY A 135 -0.04 4.83 1.57
N THR A 136 0.09 3.55 1.30
CA THR A 136 0.13 2.99 -0.04
C THR A 136 -0.79 1.78 -0.19
N GLU A 137 -1.73 1.59 0.75
CA GLU A 137 -2.68 0.48 0.74
C GLU A 137 -3.71 0.68 -0.38
N ASN A 138 -3.94 -0.33 -1.21
CA ASN A 138 -4.99 -0.33 -2.21
C ASN A 138 -6.27 -1.01 -1.69
N ARG A 139 -7.39 -0.86 -2.44
CA ARG A 139 -8.69 -1.39 -2.04
C ARG A 139 -8.71 -2.90 -1.91
N SER A 140 -8.00 -3.61 -2.79
CA SER A 140 -7.96 -5.08 -2.77
C SER A 140 -7.30 -5.59 -1.50
N GLU A 141 -6.14 -5.05 -1.16
CA GLU A 141 -5.41 -5.38 0.07
C GLU A 141 -6.26 -5.06 1.30
N ARG A 142 -6.86 -3.87 1.35
CA ARG A 142 -7.75 -3.47 2.44
C ARG A 142 -8.92 -4.43 2.63
N LEU A 143 -9.65 -4.75 1.56
CA LEU A 143 -10.82 -5.63 1.65
C LEU A 143 -10.46 -7.07 1.99
N LEU A 144 -9.32 -7.56 1.49
CA LEU A 144 -8.78 -8.87 1.86
C LEU A 144 -8.25 -8.90 3.31
N GLY A 145 -8.01 -7.75 3.94
CA GLY A 145 -7.30 -7.66 5.20
C GLY A 145 -5.85 -8.10 5.09
N TYR A 146 -5.24 -7.90 3.92
CA TYR A 146 -3.85 -8.25 3.63
C TYR A 146 -2.91 -7.09 3.97
N PHE A 147 -2.81 -6.83 5.24
CA PHE A 147 -1.96 -5.82 5.84
C PHE A 147 -1.64 -6.17 7.30
N THR A 148 -0.64 -5.55 7.85
CA THR A 148 -0.31 -5.61 9.27
C THR A 148 -0.97 -4.43 9.99
N ARG A 149 -1.88 -4.73 10.92
CA ARG A 149 -2.50 -3.70 11.77
C ARG A 149 -1.45 -2.91 12.53
N PHE A 150 -1.55 -1.58 12.51
CA PHE A 150 -0.58 -0.68 13.13
C PHE A 150 0.85 -0.87 12.61
N GLY A 151 0.98 -1.34 11.37
CA GLY A 151 2.20 -1.44 10.62
C GLY A 151 2.03 -0.68 9.29
N ASP A 152 2.00 -1.40 8.19
CA ASP A 152 1.79 -0.83 6.85
C ASP A 152 0.39 -0.21 6.64
N ALA A 153 -0.61 -0.62 7.44
CA ALA A 153 -1.93 0.03 7.45
C ALA A 153 -1.99 1.35 8.27
N ALA A 154 -0.88 1.76 8.88
CA ALA A 154 -0.86 3.01 9.65
C ALA A 154 -0.40 4.16 8.77
N SER A 155 -1.25 5.17 8.62
CA SER A 155 -0.99 6.36 7.81
C SER A 155 -1.93 7.51 8.21
N ASP A 156 -1.57 8.72 7.80
CA ASP A 156 -2.43 9.92 7.91
C ASP A 156 -3.23 10.15 6.63
N ILE A 157 -2.71 9.69 5.47
CA ILE A 157 -3.28 9.92 4.14
C ILE A 157 -3.28 8.60 3.37
N GLU A 158 -4.42 8.23 2.77
CA GLU A 158 -4.56 7.03 1.95
C GLU A 158 -5.15 7.37 0.57
N PRO A 159 -4.31 7.71 -0.42
CA PRO A 159 -4.79 8.24 -1.69
C PRO A 159 -5.35 7.17 -2.64
N ILE A 160 -5.00 5.89 -2.47
CA ILE A 160 -5.36 4.81 -3.40
C ILE A 160 -6.23 3.71 -2.79
N THR A 161 -6.68 3.85 -1.53
CA THR A 161 -7.51 2.84 -0.83
C THR A 161 -8.87 2.58 -1.47
N TYR A 162 -9.31 3.39 -2.42
CA TYR A 162 -10.55 3.18 -3.16
C TYR A 162 -10.35 2.47 -4.51
N LEU A 163 -9.09 2.30 -4.97
CA LEU A 163 -8.74 1.65 -6.22
C LEU A 163 -8.41 0.17 -6.01
N TYR A 164 -9.05 -0.70 -6.77
CA TYR A 164 -8.68 -2.10 -6.85
C TYR A 164 -7.27 -2.27 -7.44
N LYS A 165 -6.59 -3.36 -7.11
CA LYS A 165 -5.24 -3.65 -7.64
C LYS A 165 -5.20 -3.61 -9.16
N THR A 166 -6.20 -4.17 -9.84
CA THR A 166 -6.31 -4.15 -11.30
C THR A 166 -6.53 -2.74 -11.85
N GLN A 167 -7.17 -1.85 -11.12
CA GLN A 167 -7.30 -0.43 -11.45
C GLN A 167 -6.01 0.34 -11.22
N LEU A 168 -5.29 0.00 -10.17
CA LEU A 168 -3.99 0.60 -9.87
C LEU A 168 -2.97 0.34 -10.98
N TYR A 169 -2.97 -0.85 -11.58
CA TYR A 169 -2.13 -1.15 -12.76
C TYR A 169 -2.42 -0.21 -13.93
N GLN A 170 -3.69 0.11 -14.19
CA GLN A 170 -4.09 1.05 -15.24
C GLN A 170 -3.59 2.47 -14.93
N LEU A 171 -3.75 2.89 -13.67
CA LEU A 171 -3.28 4.20 -13.19
C LEU A 171 -1.75 4.29 -13.26
N ALA A 172 -1.03 3.29 -12.78
CA ALA A 172 0.43 3.22 -12.82
C ALA A 172 0.98 3.34 -14.24
N SER A 173 0.37 2.62 -15.18
CA SER A 173 0.74 2.69 -16.60
C SER A 173 0.53 4.09 -17.18
N PHE A 174 -0.59 4.74 -16.88
CA PHE A 174 -0.90 6.10 -17.31
C PHE A 174 0.06 7.13 -16.71
N LEU A 175 0.43 6.97 -15.45
CA LEU A 175 1.35 7.88 -14.75
C LEU A 175 2.80 7.76 -15.23
N GLY A 176 3.14 6.73 -16.02
CA GLY A 176 4.49 6.49 -16.53
C GLY A 176 5.38 5.72 -15.55
N VAL A 177 4.80 4.96 -14.61
CA VAL A 177 5.58 4.06 -13.76
C VAL A 177 6.37 3.08 -14.63
N PRO A 178 7.67 2.85 -14.38
CA PRO A 178 8.51 2.00 -15.21
C PRO A 178 7.93 0.60 -15.41
N LYS A 179 7.96 0.10 -16.66
CA LYS A 179 7.41 -1.22 -17.03
C LYS A 179 7.97 -2.37 -16.19
N VAL A 180 9.23 -2.27 -15.74
CA VAL A 180 9.85 -3.28 -14.88
C VAL A 180 9.15 -3.38 -13.53
N ILE A 181 8.71 -2.26 -12.94
CA ILE A 181 7.93 -2.21 -11.69
C ILE A 181 6.51 -2.74 -11.93
N ILE A 182 5.87 -2.34 -13.04
CA ILE A 182 4.51 -2.80 -13.38
C ILE A 182 4.46 -4.31 -13.61
N LYS A 183 5.51 -4.90 -14.22
CA LYS A 183 5.59 -6.34 -14.50
C LYS A 183 6.06 -7.19 -13.32
N ALA A 184 6.60 -6.58 -12.27
CA ALA A 184 7.03 -7.30 -11.08
C ALA A 184 5.82 -7.93 -10.36
N ALA A 185 6.02 -9.17 -9.89
CA ALA A 185 4.99 -9.85 -9.11
C ALA A 185 4.71 -9.08 -7.80
N PRO A 186 3.44 -8.86 -7.44
CA PRO A 186 3.10 -8.22 -6.17
C PRO A 186 3.65 -9.01 -4.99
N THR A 187 4.29 -8.31 -4.06
CA THR A 187 4.87 -8.92 -2.85
C THR A 187 4.96 -7.91 -1.71
N ALA A 188 4.62 -8.36 -0.52
CA ALA A 188 4.86 -7.59 0.70
C ALA A 188 6.36 -7.57 1.09
N GLY A 189 7.21 -8.43 0.48
CA GLY A 189 8.66 -8.45 0.71
C GLY A 189 9.07 -8.79 2.15
N LEU A 190 8.28 -9.62 2.84
CA LEU A 190 8.51 -9.99 4.24
C LEU A 190 9.41 -11.23 4.39
N TRP A 191 9.50 -12.07 3.35
CA TRP A 191 10.43 -13.20 3.25
C TRP A 191 10.80 -13.49 1.79
N ASN A 192 11.84 -14.32 1.62
CA ASN A 192 12.35 -14.68 0.29
C ASN A 192 11.27 -15.41 -0.54
N ASN A 193 11.18 -15.08 -1.84
CA ASN A 193 10.25 -15.68 -2.80
C ASN A 193 8.75 -15.52 -2.44
N GLN A 194 8.41 -14.62 -1.52
CA GLN A 194 7.03 -14.27 -1.24
C GLN A 194 6.40 -13.61 -2.47
N THR A 195 5.17 -14.03 -2.79
CA THR A 195 4.27 -13.27 -3.66
C THR A 195 2.86 -13.34 -3.08
N ASP A 196 2.14 -12.24 -3.17
CA ASP A 196 0.80 -12.12 -2.60
C ASP A 196 -0.14 -13.21 -3.13
N GLU A 197 -0.16 -13.42 -4.47
CA GLU A 197 -1.03 -14.39 -5.11
C GLU A 197 -0.72 -15.85 -4.73
N LYS A 198 0.56 -16.18 -4.44
CA LYS A 198 0.90 -17.51 -3.90
C LYS A 198 0.39 -17.67 -2.48
N GLU A 199 0.45 -16.63 -1.67
CA GLU A 199 -0.02 -16.65 -0.29
C GLU A 199 -1.55 -16.75 -0.22
N PHE A 200 -2.26 -16.03 -1.06
CA PHE A 200 -3.73 -16.11 -1.17
C PHE A 200 -4.18 -17.43 -1.81
N GLY A 201 -3.42 -17.89 -2.82
CA GLY A 201 -3.78 -18.98 -3.72
C GLY A 201 -4.89 -18.61 -4.70
N PHE A 202 -5.02 -17.32 -5.05
CA PHE A 202 -5.84 -16.75 -6.12
C PHE A 202 -5.19 -15.46 -6.64
N SER A 203 -5.59 -15.03 -7.84
CA SER A 203 -5.07 -13.79 -8.43
C SER A 203 -5.82 -12.55 -7.95
N TYR A 204 -5.16 -11.39 -7.97
CA TYR A 204 -5.84 -10.10 -7.78
C TYR A 204 -6.95 -9.86 -8.80
N ARG A 205 -6.78 -10.37 -10.03
CA ARG A 205 -7.81 -10.27 -11.07
C ARG A 205 -9.10 -11.02 -10.68
N ASP A 206 -8.98 -12.19 -10.07
CA ASP A 206 -10.13 -12.94 -9.57
C ASP A 206 -10.68 -12.27 -8.31
N ALA A 207 -9.80 -11.83 -7.41
CA ALA A 207 -10.18 -11.15 -6.17
C ALA A 207 -11.01 -9.90 -6.44
N ASP A 208 -10.54 -9.00 -7.31
CA ASP A 208 -11.19 -7.72 -7.59
C ASP A 208 -12.61 -7.89 -8.15
N GLN A 209 -12.84 -8.93 -8.99
CA GLN A 209 -14.17 -9.29 -9.47
C GLN A 209 -15.12 -9.64 -8.31
N VAL A 210 -14.66 -10.50 -7.41
CA VAL A 210 -15.45 -10.96 -6.24
C VAL A 210 -15.66 -9.81 -5.26
N LEU A 211 -14.61 -9.06 -4.95
CA LEU A 211 -14.64 -7.93 -4.02
C LEU A 211 -15.57 -6.81 -4.51
N HIS A 212 -15.67 -6.57 -5.82
CA HIS A 212 -16.63 -5.63 -6.36
C HIS A 212 -18.07 -6.02 -6.04
N PHE A 213 -18.44 -7.31 -6.24
CA PHE A 213 -19.77 -7.77 -5.87
C PHE A 213 -20.02 -7.71 -4.37
N TYR A 214 -19.00 -8.01 -3.57
CA TYR A 214 -19.07 -7.96 -2.11
C TYR A 214 -19.20 -6.54 -1.58
N ALA A 215 -18.28 -5.66 -1.93
CA ALA A 215 -18.15 -4.34 -1.33
C ALA A 215 -18.97 -3.25 -2.03
N ASP A 216 -18.98 -3.22 -3.38
CA ASP A 216 -19.64 -2.16 -4.14
C ASP A 216 -21.12 -2.49 -4.39
N ARG A 217 -21.41 -3.74 -4.72
CA ARG A 217 -22.78 -4.21 -4.97
C ARG A 217 -23.46 -4.71 -3.71
N LYS A 218 -22.74 -4.84 -2.59
CA LYS A 218 -23.26 -5.32 -1.29
C LYS A 218 -24.03 -6.64 -1.38
N ILE A 219 -23.57 -7.53 -2.27
CA ILE A 219 -24.18 -8.86 -2.44
C ILE A 219 -23.69 -9.75 -1.29
N LYS A 220 -24.64 -10.51 -0.69
CA LYS A 220 -24.34 -11.42 0.42
C LYS A 220 -23.32 -12.50 0.01
N PRO A 221 -22.38 -12.87 0.89
CA PRO A 221 -21.33 -13.86 0.61
C PRO A 221 -21.84 -15.17 0.01
N GLU A 222 -22.94 -15.72 0.55
CA GLU A 222 -23.52 -16.98 0.11
C GLU A 222 -24.03 -16.92 -1.35
N LYS A 223 -24.53 -15.75 -1.76
CA LYS A 223 -24.94 -15.53 -3.15
C LYS A 223 -23.73 -15.41 -4.06
N ILE A 224 -22.68 -14.70 -3.63
CA ILE A 224 -21.44 -14.55 -4.41
C ILE A 224 -20.77 -15.92 -4.63
N LYS A 225 -20.71 -16.76 -3.60
CA LYS A 225 -20.17 -18.13 -3.69
C LYS A 225 -20.86 -18.99 -4.75
N LYS A 226 -22.14 -18.69 -5.08
CA LYS A 226 -22.97 -19.38 -6.09
C LYS A 226 -22.94 -18.73 -7.49
N MET A 227 -22.29 -17.58 -7.68
CA MET A 227 -22.31 -16.83 -8.96
C MET A 227 -21.39 -17.41 -10.04
N GLY A 228 -20.68 -18.50 -9.80
CA GLY A 228 -19.73 -19.09 -10.76
C GLY A 228 -18.48 -18.24 -11.03
N LEU A 229 -18.19 -17.26 -10.16
CA LEU A 229 -16.94 -16.49 -10.24
C LEU A 229 -15.76 -17.36 -9.80
N LYS A 230 -14.66 -17.24 -10.54
CA LYS A 230 -13.44 -18.00 -10.23
C LYS A 230 -12.95 -17.68 -8.83
N ASN A 231 -12.63 -18.70 -8.05
CA ASN A 231 -12.15 -18.60 -6.66
C ASN A 231 -13.11 -17.91 -5.67
N ALA A 232 -14.40 -17.66 -6.02
CA ALA A 232 -15.32 -16.87 -5.21
C ALA A 232 -15.38 -17.33 -3.75
N LYS A 233 -15.56 -18.65 -3.51
CA LYS A 233 -15.62 -19.21 -2.16
C LYS A 233 -14.33 -18.90 -1.39
N LYS A 234 -13.17 -19.20 -1.97
CA LYS A 234 -11.86 -18.99 -1.34
C LYS A 234 -11.60 -17.53 -1.00
N ILE A 235 -11.97 -16.62 -1.91
CA ILE A 235 -11.79 -15.17 -1.72
C ILE A 235 -12.69 -14.68 -0.58
N ILE A 236 -13.97 -15.08 -0.57
CA ILE A 236 -14.90 -14.67 0.49
C ILE A 236 -14.46 -15.23 1.84
N ASP A 237 -14.07 -16.52 1.92
CA ASP A 237 -13.59 -17.13 3.16
C ASP A 237 -12.33 -16.39 3.67
N PHE A 238 -11.45 -15.94 2.76
CA PHE A 238 -10.28 -15.15 3.12
C PHE A 238 -10.66 -13.76 3.67
N VAL A 239 -11.63 -13.07 3.06
CA VAL A 239 -12.16 -11.80 3.54
C VAL A 239 -12.79 -11.97 4.93
N GLU A 240 -13.66 -12.94 5.12
CA GLU A 240 -14.36 -13.19 6.39
C GLU A 240 -13.38 -13.49 7.52
N LYS A 241 -12.35 -14.32 7.27
CA LYS A 241 -11.28 -14.62 8.23
C LYS A 241 -10.52 -13.38 8.69
N ASN A 242 -10.33 -12.39 7.82
CA ASN A 242 -9.53 -11.19 8.08
C ASN A 242 -10.36 -9.94 8.40
N LEU A 243 -11.69 -10.03 8.40
CA LEU A 243 -12.59 -8.88 8.56
C LEU A 243 -12.33 -8.09 9.86
N PHE A 244 -11.92 -8.79 10.92
CA PHE A 244 -11.58 -8.17 12.20
C PHE A 244 -10.47 -7.11 12.11
N LYS A 245 -9.62 -7.18 11.08
CA LYS A 245 -8.53 -6.22 10.87
C LYS A 245 -9.02 -4.85 10.41
N GLN A 246 -10.20 -4.79 9.77
CA GLN A 246 -10.73 -3.55 9.17
C GLN A 246 -11.42 -2.63 10.18
N LYS A 247 -11.76 -3.15 11.37
CA LYS A 247 -12.49 -2.42 12.42
C LYS A 247 -11.66 -2.33 13.69
N VAL A 248 -10.70 -1.43 13.72
CA VAL A 248 -9.81 -1.26 14.87
C VAL A 248 -9.66 0.20 15.26
N PRO A 249 -9.66 0.50 16.55
CA PRO A 249 -10.05 -0.40 17.66
C PRO A 249 -11.57 -0.66 17.69
N TYR A 250 -11.97 -1.81 18.21
CA TYR A 250 -13.36 -2.01 18.61
C TYR A 250 -13.65 -1.08 19.79
N ARG A 251 -14.69 -0.26 19.66
CA ARG A 251 -15.05 0.71 20.70
C ARG A 251 -16.37 0.30 21.35
N PHE A 252 -16.45 0.38 22.67
CA PHE A 252 -17.72 0.29 23.38
C PHE A 252 -18.53 1.55 23.05
N SER A 253 -19.69 1.38 22.46
CA SER A 253 -20.71 2.42 22.31
C SER A 253 -21.77 2.12 23.38
N GLY A 254 -21.78 2.88 24.46
CA GLY A 254 -22.81 2.81 25.48
C GLY A 254 -24.18 3.17 24.94
#